data_f741ef92ce749678ba6a0985098b50a7
#
_entry.id   f741ef92ce749678ba6a0985098b50a7
#
_cell.length_a   1.000
_cell.length_b   1.000
_cell.length_c   1.000
_cell.angle_alpha   90.00
_cell.angle_beta   90.00
_cell.angle_gamma   90.00
#
_symmetry.space_group_name_H-M   'P 1'
#
loop_
_entity.id
_entity.type
_entity.pdbx_description
1 polymer ?
#
loop_
_entity_poly.entity_id
_entity_poly.type
_entity_poly.pdbx_seq_one_letter_code
_entity_poly.pdbx_strand_id
1 'polypeptide(L)'
;MKLTRRQTFVAGGLLAASTALPALAADKPKLRFSAVFTEQDIRAEMMKKFSDAIKDDFNYQGYYGGTLFKQGTELVALQRGNLEMSNIAPQDYSKQMPEWSIVTAAYVFRDTDHLKKFFASEMAEDLKKRTEEKLGVRVLGPTYFGVRQVGLKPDKKISTPKDMAGIKLRMPGGEAWQFLGKSLGANPVAMDYAEVYTGLQTGAIDGQDNPLPNVQTMKFYEVMSQIVLTSHLVGFDLLSVSSKVWKAMSPDEQKKFQKAADDAIAWSTGQHLAREKELVDQFKQKGLKIYAPDVDAFRKNAQQMYLASDLAKDWPKGMLDKINAL
;
A
#
# COMPACT_ATOMS: atom_id res chain seq x y z
N MET A 1 -33.21 -63.35 64.86
CA MET A 1 -33.90 -62.71 65.98
C MET A 1 -33.43 -61.24 66.05
N LYS A 2 -34.32 -60.34 65.78
CA LYS A 2 -34.60 -59.00 66.30
C LYS A 2 -33.41 -58.10 66.59
N LEU A 3 -33.24 -56.99 65.76
CA LEU A 3 -33.57 -55.57 66.00
C LEU A 3 -32.61 -54.88 66.98
N THR A 4 -32.11 -53.71 66.79
CA THR A 4 -32.78 -52.39 66.55
C THR A 4 -31.80 -51.27 66.10
N ARG A 5 -32.38 -50.39 65.36
CA ARG A 5 -31.94 -49.07 64.93
C ARG A 5 -31.45 -48.10 66.00
N ARG A 6 -30.50 -47.30 65.70
CA ARG A 6 -30.56 -45.87 66.05
C ARG A 6 -29.86 -45.02 64.95
N GLN A 7 -30.66 -44.15 64.36
CA GLN A 7 -30.22 -43.10 63.43
C GLN A 7 -29.61 -41.98 64.25
N THR A 8 -28.52 -41.53 63.81
CA THR A 8 -28.00 -40.19 64.21
C THR A 8 -27.72 -39.37 62.92
N PHE A 9 -28.57 -38.36 62.72
CA PHE A 9 -28.41 -37.38 61.69
C PHE A 9 -27.21 -36.49 62.08
N VAL A 10 -26.15 -36.46 61.24
CA VAL A 10 -25.15 -35.43 61.29
C VAL A 10 -25.37 -34.55 60.03
N ALA A 11 -25.91 -33.35 60.25
CA ALA A 11 -25.99 -32.30 59.22
C ALA A 11 -24.61 -31.78 58.99
N GLY A 12 -23.94 -32.27 57.93
CA GLY A 12 -22.70 -31.69 57.43
C GLY A 12 -22.98 -30.61 56.38
N GLY A 13 -22.81 -29.34 56.75
CA GLY A 13 -22.89 -28.22 55.82
C GLY A 13 -21.80 -28.33 54.75
N LEU A 14 -22.19 -28.54 53.49
CA LEU A 14 -21.31 -28.38 52.34
C LEU A 14 -21.10 -26.87 52.07
N LEU A 15 -19.98 -26.32 52.55
CA LEU A 15 -19.44 -25.07 52.04
C LEU A 15 -18.96 -25.36 50.61
N ALA A 16 -19.76 -24.93 49.61
CA ALA A 16 -19.31 -24.86 48.23
C ALA A 16 -18.30 -23.70 48.11
N ALA A 17 -17.00 -24.04 48.26
CA ALA A 17 -15.94 -23.13 47.87
C ALA A 17 -15.97 -23.05 46.32
N SER A 18 -16.58 -21.98 45.81
CA SER A 18 -16.45 -21.59 44.39
C SER A 18 -15.00 -21.18 44.15
N THR A 19 -14.17 -22.14 43.73
CA THR A 19 -12.85 -21.79 43.16
C THR A 19 -13.14 -21.09 41.82
N ALA A 20 -13.09 -19.77 41.83
CA ALA A 20 -12.99 -18.97 40.61
C ALA A 20 -11.68 -19.41 39.89
N LEU A 21 -11.81 -20.28 38.91
CA LEU A 21 -10.70 -20.53 37.98
C LEU A 21 -10.31 -19.18 37.37
N PRO A 22 -9.02 -18.80 37.38
CA PRO A 22 -8.61 -17.62 36.66
C PRO A 22 -9.02 -17.83 35.19
N ALA A 23 -9.84 -16.94 34.66
CA ALA A 23 -10.11 -16.92 33.23
C ALA A 23 -8.74 -16.82 32.53
N LEU A 24 -8.34 -17.90 31.86
CA LEU A 24 -7.20 -17.85 30.94
C LEU A 24 -7.53 -16.73 29.98
N ALA A 25 -6.76 -15.63 30.03
CA ALA A 25 -6.86 -14.56 29.07
C ALA A 25 -6.70 -15.21 27.68
N ALA A 26 -7.77 -15.19 26.90
CA ALA A 26 -7.71 -15.73 25.54
C ALA A 26 -6.58 -15.02 24.79
N ASP A 27 -5.72 -15.80 24.14
CA ASP A 27 -4.65 -15.23 23.34
C ASP A 27 -5.24 -14.26 22.30
N LYS A 28 -4.70 -13.05 22.25
CA LYS A 28 -5.13 -12.03 21.28
C LYS A 28 -5.01 -12.58 19.85
N PRO A 29 -6.00 -12.35 18.99
CA PRO A 29 -5.92 -12.78 17.60
C PRO A 29 -4.66 -12.24 16.93
N LYS A 30 -3.97 -13.08 16.18
CA LYS A 30 -2.79 -12.69 15.40
C LYS A 30 -3.21 -11.77 14.25
N LEU A 31 -2.43 -10.72 14.04
CA LEU A 31 -2.61 -9.77 12.97
C LEU A 31 -1.27 -9.60 12.23
N ARG A 32 -0.98 -10.51 11.28
CA ARG A 32 0.22 -10.42 10.46
C ARG A 32 0.00 -9.36 9.38
N PHE A 33 1.00 -8.52 9.24
CA PHE A 33 1.07 -7.51 8.20
C PHE A 33 2.28 -7.79 7.30
N SER A 34 2.11 -7.75 5.98
CA SER A 34 3.20 -7.89 5.01
C SER A 34 3.27 -6.68 4.10
N ALA A 35 4.49 -6.20 3.84
CA ALA A 35 4.73 -5.10 2.91
C ALA A 35 6.07 -5.26 2.19
N VAL A 36 6.16 -4.67 0.99
CA VAL A 36 7.39 -4.68 0.18
C VAL A 36 8.39 -3.60 0.61
N PHE A 37 7.94 -2.53 1.25
CA PHE A 37 8.83 -1.51 1.80
C PHE A 37 9.57 -2.01 3.04
N THR A 38 10.74 -1.44 3.31
CA THR A 38 11.61 -1.84 4.42
C THR A 38 11.17 -1.23 5.75
N GLU A 39 11.74 -1.70 6.87
CA GLU A 39 11.47 -1.15 8.21
C GLU A 39 11.88 0.33 8.37
N GLN A 40 12.76 0.84 7.50
CA GLN A 40 13.21 2.23 7.49
C GLN A 40 12.25 3.17 6.77
N ASP A 41 11.22 2.65 6.11
CA ASP A 41 10.21 3.44 5.42
C ASP A 41 9.27 4.13 6.44
N ILE A 42 8.82 5.34 6.14
CA ILE A 42 7.85 6.09 6.96
C ILE A 42 6.56 5.25 7.19
N ARG A 43 6.18 4.42 6.24
CA ARG A 43 5.02 3.54 6.36
C ARG A 43 5.23 2.42 7.39
N ALA A 44 6.45 2.03 7.70
CA ALA A 44 6.71 1.09 8.80
C ALA A 44 6.44 1.74 10.16
N GLU A 45 6.83 3.01 10.35
CA GLU A 45 6.46 3.77 11.56
C GLU A 45 4.95 4.04 11.62
N MET A 46 4.29 4.27 10.48
CA MET A 46 2.83 4.32 10.39
C MET A 46 2.20 3.04 10.96
N MET A 47 2.69 1.88 10.55
CA MET A 47 2.18 0.59 11.03
C MET A 47 2.50 0.35 12.50
N LYS A 48 3.62 0.87 13.01
CA LYS A 48 3.91 0.86 14.44
C LYS A 48 2.87 1.67 15.22
N LYS A 49 2.55 2.89 14.80
CA LYS A 49 1.51 3.72 15.42
C LYS A 49 0.14 3.06 15.40
N PHE A 50 -0.22 2.47 14.26
CA PHE A 50 -1.43 1.67 14.13
C PHE A 50 -1.45 0.52 15.15
N SER A 51 -0.37 -0.27 15.21
CA SER A 51 -0.28 -1.43 16.11
C SER A 51 -0.33 -1.03 17.59
N ASP A 52 0.30 0.07 17.96
CA ASP A 52 0.28 0.61 19.33
C ASP A 52 -1.16 0.98 19.77
N ALA A 53 -1.99 1.48 18.83
CA ALA A 53 -3.38 1.86 19.10
C ALA A 53 -4.33 0.65 19.28
N ILE A 54 -3.99 -0.50 18.73
CA ILE A 54 -4.80 -1.72 18.78
C ILE A 54 -4.15 -2.86 19.59
N LYS A 55 -3.05 -2.60 20.28
CA LYS A 55 -2.25 -3.62 21.00
C LYS A 55 -3.02 -4.39 22.06
N ASP A 56 -4.11 -3.80 22.59
CA ASP A 56 -4.93 -4.47 23.61
C ASP A 56 -5.87 -5.52 23.00
N ASP A 57 -6.19 -5.38 21.72
CA ASP A 57 -7.14 -6.23 21.00
C ASP A 57 -6.45 -7.27 20.12
N PHE A 58 -5.23 -6.97 19.60
CA PHE A 58 -4.54 -7.80 18.61
C PHE A 58 -3.05 -8.03 18.96
N ASN A 59 -2.55 -9.19 18.54
CA ASN A 59 -1.12 -9.51 18.50
C ASN A 59 -0.59 -9.18 17.09
N TYR A 60 -0.16 -7.92 16.89
CA TYR A 60 0.39 -7.46 15.61
C TYR A 60 1.80 -8.00 15.35
N GLN A 61 2.04 -8.44 14.11
CA GLN A 61 3.33 -8.92 13.62
C GLN A 61 3.60 -8.33 12.23
N GLY A 62 4.53 -7.36 12.16
CA GLY A 62 4.94 -6.71 10.90
C GLY A 62 6.07 -7.47 10.19
N TYR A 63 5.90 -7.72 8.89
CA TYR A 63 6.91 -8.31 8.00
C TYR A 63 7.15 -7.36 6.84
N TYR A 64 8.36 -6.85 6.74
CA TYR A 64 8.76 -5.81 5.80
C TYR A 64 9.76 -6.34 4.76
N GLY A 65 9.99 -5.59 3.68
CA GLY A 65 10.94 -5.96 2.63
C GLY A 65 10.55 -7.16 1.79
N GLY A 66 9.25 -7.51 1.74
CA GLY A 66 8.77 -8.68 1.00
C GLY A 66 9.17 -10.03 1.60
N THR A 67 9.51 -10.06 2.91
CA THR A 67 10.04 -11.25 3.58
C THR A 67 8.99 -12.34 3.83
N LEU A 68 7.72 -11.98 4.01
CA LEU A 68 6.63 -12.95 4.20
C LEU A 68 5.94 -13.28 2.87
N PHE A 69 5.60 -12.26 2.09
CA PHE A 69 5.01 -12.37 0.76
C PHE A 69 5.75 -11.49 -0.22
N LYS A 70 6.04 -11.99 -1.41
CA LYS A 70 6.68 -11.24 -2.49
C LYS A 70 5.73 -10.19 -3.07
N GLN A 71 6.30 -9.13 -3.65
CA GLN A 71 5.55 -8.05 -4.29
C GLN A 71 4.49 -8.57 -5.26
N GLY A 72 3.24 -8.15 -5.08
CA GLY A 72 2.11 -8.50 -5.93
C GLY A 72 1.45 -9.83 -5.61
N THR A 73 1.85 -10.53 -4.52
CA THR A 73 1.21 -11.78 -4.06
C THR A 73 0.36 -11.58 -2.79
N GLU A 74 0.43 -10.42 -2.16
CA GLU A 74 -0.20 -10.11 -0.87
C GLU A 74 -1.72 -10.13 -0.98
N LEU A 75 -2.29 -9.63 -2.10
CA LEU A 75 -3.74 -9.62 -2.32
C LEU A 75 -4.32 -11.04 -2.27
N VAL A 76 -3.67 -11.97 -2.96
CA VAL A 76 -4.10 -13.39 -2.97
C VAL A 76 -3.94 -14.02 -1.59
N ALA A 77 -2.90 -13.63 -0.83
CA ALA A 77 -2.71 -14.12 0.53
C ALA A 77 -3.82 -13.66 1.48
N LEU A 78 -4.27 -12.39 1.38
CA LEU A 78 -5.42 -11.87 2.12
C LEU A 78 -6.72 -12.62 1.78
N GLN A 79 -6.98 -12.84 0.48
CA GLN A 79 -8.16 -13.54 -0.01
C GLN A 79 -8.25 -14.97 0.52
N ARG A 80 -7.12 -15.66 0.58
CA ARG A 80 -7.02 -17.04 1.06
C ARG A 80 -6.98 -17.16 2.60
N GLY A 81 -6.92 -16.03 3.33
CA GLY A 81 -6.77 -16.02 4.78
C GLY A 81 -5.38 -16.45 5.27
N ASN A 82 -4.36 -16.39 4.39
CA ASN A 82 -2.98 -16.69 4.73
C ASN A 82 -2.25 -15.45 5.28
N LEU A 83 -2.87 -14.27 5.19
CA LEU A 83 -2.40 -12.99 5.69
C LEU A 83 -3.59 -12.20 6.23
N GLU A 84 -3.41 -11.42 7.27
CA GLU A 84 -4.48 -10.64 7.89
C GLU A 84 -4.53 -9.20 7.36
N MET A 85 -3.37 -8.56 7.13
CA MET A 85 -3.26 -7.17 6.65
C MET A 85 -2.11 -6.99 5.66
N SER A 86 -2.26 -6.03 4.76
CA SER A 86 -1.18 -5.58 3.86
C SER A 86 -1.38 -4.15 3.39
N ASN A 87 -0.34 -3.57 2.83
CA ASN A 87 -0.36 -2.30 2.13
C ASN A 87 -0.08 -2.59 0.63
N ILE A 88 -1.12 -2.57 -0.19
CA ILE A 88 -1.11 -3.13 -1.55
C ILE A 88 -1.33 -2.01 -2.58
N ALA A 89 -0.52 -1.99 -3.62
CA ALA A 89 -0.69 -1.06 -4.73
C ALA A 89 -2.03 -1.29 -5.47
N PRO A 90 -2.79 -0.25 -5.85
CA PRO A 90 -4.05 -0.42 -6.56
C PRO A 90 -3.89 -1.12 -7.91
N GLN A 91 -2.70 -1.09 -8.52
CA GLN A 91 -2.36 -1.86 -9.72
C GLN A 91 -2.45 -3.38 -9.48
N ASP A 92 -2.22 -3.85 -8.26
CA ASP A 92 -2.38 -5.27 -7.94
C ASP A 92 -3.85 -5.66 -7.80
N TYR A 93 -4.70 -4.74 -7.35
CA TYR A 93 -6.16 -4.92 -7.38
C TYR A 93 -6.68 -4.99 -8.82
N SER A 94 -6.13 -4.19 -9.74
CA SER A 94 -6.59 -4.17 -11.13
C SER A 94 -6.40 -5.50 -11.88
N LYS A 95 -5.54 -6.39 -11.39
CA LYS A 95 -5.39 -7.77 -11.93
C LYS A 95 -6.67 -8.61 -11.80
N GLN A 96 -7.53 -8.30 -10.83
CA GLN A 96 -8.77 -9.03 -10.54
C GLN A 96 -10.03 -8.15 -10.63
N MET A 97 -9.86 -6.84 -10.52
CA MET A 97 -10.88 -5.82 -10.64
C MET A 97 -10.34 -4.69 -11.55
N PRO A 98 -10.45 -4.86 -12.89
CA PRO A 98 -9.83 -3.96 -13.87
C PRO A 98 -10.20 -2.49 -13.69
N GLU A 99 -11.37 -2.19 -13.09
CA GLU A 99 -11.82 -0.84 -12.77
C GLU A 99 -10.85 -0.09 -11.82
N TRP A 100 -10.03 -0.77 -11.00
CA TRP A 100 -8.98 -0.13 -10.21
C TRP A 100 -7.88 0.51 -11.06
N SER A 101 -7.75 0.12 -12.33
CA SER A 101 -6.71 0.67 -13.21
C SER A 101 -6.88 2.17 -13.47
N ILE A 102 -8.10 2.72 -13.35
CA ILE A 102 -8.35 4.15 -13.55
C ILE A 102 -7.56 5.02 -12.56
N VAL A 103 -7.51 4.62 -11.27
CA VAL A 103 -6.79 5.39 -10.24
C VAL A 103 -5.28 5.19 -10.29
N THR A 104 -4.80 4.32 -11.18
CA THR A 104 -3.37 4.03 -11.40
C THR A 104 -2.83 4.66 -12.68
N ALA A 105 -3.70 5.31 -13.45
CA ALA A 105 -3.29 5.97 -14.69
C ALA A 105 -2.42 7.19 -14.40
N ALA A 106 -1.38 7.38 -15.23
CA ALA A 106 -0.51 8.54 -15.10
C ALA A 106 -1.30 9.84 -15.18
N TYR A 107 -0.99 10.77 -14.28
CA TYR A 107 -1.58 12.11 -14.21
C TYR A 107 -3.09 12.16 -13.91
N VAL A 108 -3.69 11.07 -13.44
CA VAL A 108 -5.12 11.07 -13.05
C VAL A 108 -5.35 11.92 -11.79
N PHE A 109 -4.46 11.85 -10.81
CA PHE A 109 -4.50 12.73 -9.65
C PHE A 109 -3.48 13.87 -9.81
N ARG A 110 -3.90 15.10 -9.47
CA ARG A 110 -3.06 16.30 -9.52
C ARG A 110 -2.08 16.36 -8.34
N ASP A 111 -2.59 16.01 -7.16
CA ASP A 111 -1.88 16.13 -5.89
C ASP A 111 -2.54 15.26 -4.80
N THR A 112 -2.03 15.36 -3.59
CA THR A 112 -2.53 14.63 -2.41
C THR A 112 -3.96 15.04 -2.02
N ASP A 113 -4.34 16.31 -2.21
CA ASP A 113 -5.67 16.78 -1.83
C ASP A 113 -6.71 16.28 -2.83
N HIS A 114 -6.36 16.20 -4.11
CA HIS A 114 -7.20 15.55 -5.12
C HIS A 114 -7.39 14.06 -4.83
N LEU A 115 -6.33 13.35 -4.43
CA LEU A 115 -6.41 11.96 -3.99
C LEU A 115 -7.35 11.80 -2.78
N LYS A 116 -7.23 12.67 -1.78
CA LYS A 116 -8.12 12.66 -0.58
C LYS A 116 -9.57 12.88 -0.96
N LYS A 117 -9.86 13.86 -1.83
CA LYS A 117 -11.23 14.13 -2.31
C LYS A 117 -11.82 12.90 -3.02
N PHE A 118 -11.02 12.23 -3.85
CA PHE A 118 -11.48 10.99 -4.49
C PHE A 118 -11.84 9.93 -3.44
N PHE A 119 -10.96 9.66 -2.48
CA PHE A 119 -11.22 8.62 -1.47
C PHE A 119 -12.31 8.98 -0.45
N ALA A 120 -12.71 10.25 -0.37
CA ALA A 120 -13.88 10.72 0.36
C ALA A 120 -15.18 10.73 -0.46
N SER A 121 -15.12 10.40 -1.76
CA SER A 121 -16.26 10.42 -2.67
C SER A 121 -17.05 9.10 -2.67
N GLU A 122 -18.31 9.18 -3.08
CA GLU A 122 -19.17 7.99 -3.30
C GLU A 122 -18.56 7.00 -4.31
N MET A 123 -17.78 7.49 -5.30
CA MET A 123 -17.10 6.64 -6.27
C MET A 123 -16.09 5.69 -5.59
N ALA A 124 -15.32 6.21 -4.66
CA ALA A 124 -14.35 5.40 -3.94
C ALA A 124 -15.02 4.47 -2.93
N GLU A 125 -16.11 4.91 -2.28
CA GLU A 125 -16.88 4.06 -1.36
C GLU A 125 -17.50 2.88 -2.11
N ASP A 126 -18.11 3.11 -3.29
CA ASP A 126 -18.63 2.04 -4.13
C ASP A 126 -17.53 1.05 -4.56
N LEU A 127 -16.38 1.58 -5.00
CA LEU A 127 -15.24 0.76 -5.41
C LEU A 127 -14.70 -0.09 -4.25
N LYS A 128 -14.56 0.48 -3.04
CA LYS A 128 -14.14 -0.24 -1.83
C LYS A 128 -15.15 -1.32 -1.43
N LYS A 129 -16.45 -1.00 -1.47
CA LYS A 129 -17.53 -1.95 -1.17
C LYS A 129 -17.50 -3.14 -2.12
N ARG A 130 -17.44 -2.89 -3.44
CA ARG A 130 -17.33 -3.96 -4.45
C ARG A 130 -16.07 -4.79 -4.29
N THR A 131 -14.96 -4.16 -3.87
CA THR A 131 -13.72 -4.87 -3.56
C THR A 131 -13.90 -5.83 -2.40
N GLU A 132 -14.56 -5.40 -1.33
CA GLU A 132 -14.85 -6.28 -0.20
C GLU A 132 -15.77 -7.44 -0.58
N GLU A 133 -16.81 -7.16 -1.35
CA GLU A 133 -17.77 -8.18 -1.82
C GLU A 133 -17.14 -9.21 -2.76
N LYS A 134 -16.30 -8.75 -3.68
CA LYS A 134 -15.76 -9.57 -4.77
C LYS A 134 -14.48 -10.30 -4.39
N LEU A 135 -13.63 -9.65 -3.59
CA LEU A 135 -12.30 -10.15 -3.25
C LEU A 135 -12.17 -10.61 -1.79
N GLY A 136 -13.16 -10.33 -0.93
CA GLY A 136 -13.06 -10.64 0.50
C GLY A 136 -11.96 -9.83 1.20
N VAL A 137 -11.65 -8.65 0.70
CA VAL A 137 -10.62 -7.75 1.23
C VAL A 137 -11.21 -6.35 1.43
N ARG A 138 -11.14 -5.86 2.66
CA ARG A 138 -11.59 -4.52 3.01
C ARG A 138 -10.45 -3.52 2.90
N VAL A 139 -10.66 -2.46 2.13
CA VAL A 139 -9.76 -1.33 2.02
C VAL A 139 -10.06 -0.34 3.14
N LEU A 140 -9.09 -0.08 4.01
CA LEU A 140 -9.21 0.86 5.13
C LEU A 140 -8.97 2.31 4.67
N GLY A 141 -7.98 2.53 3.81
CA GLY A 141 -7.68 3.85 3.26
C GLY A 141 -6.44 3.89 2.38
N PRO A 142 -6.23 5.01 1.67
CA PRO A 142 -5.03 5.23 0.85
C PRO A 142 -3.86 5.68 1.72
N THR A 143 -2.72 5.06 1.58
CA THR A 143 -1.46 5.43 2.22
C THR A 143 -0.58 6.16 1.21
N TYR A 144 -0.64 7.49 1.21
CA TYR A 144 0.24 8.31 0.38
C TYR A 144 1.71 8.14 0.79
N PHE A 145 2.59 7.99 -0.19
CA PHE A 145 4.04 7.87 0.04
C PHE A 145 4.91 8.74 -0.87
N GLY A 146 4.31 9.67 -1.60
CA GLY A 146 4.99 10.69 -2.39
C GLY A 146 4.62 10.69 -3.87
N VAL A 147 5.01 11.75 -4.58
CA VAL A 147 4.85 11.84 -6.04
C VAL A 147 6.00 11.12 -6.73
N ARG A 148 5.67 10.23 -7.67
CA ARG A 148 6.65 9.39 -8.36
C ARG A 148 7.42 10.17 -9.42
N GLN A 149 8.73 9.97 -9.42
CA GLN A 149 9.69 10.59 -10.34
C GLN A 149 10.50 9.51 -11.05
N VAL A 150 11.04 9.81 -12.21
CA VAL A 150 11.93 8.88 -12.92
C VAL A 150 13.38 9.11 -12.48
N GLY A 151 14.02 8.09 -11.93
CA GLY A 151 15.45 8.09 -11.61
C GLY A 151 16.23 7.24 -12.60
N LEU A 152 17.34 7.76 -13.14
CA LEU A 152 18.12 7.12 -14.19
C LEU A 152 19.60 6.97 -13.82
N LYS A 153 20.19 5.85 -14.20
CA LYS A 153 21.63 5.60 -14.13
C LYS A 153 22.39 6.30 -15.26
N PRO A 154 21.97 6.17 -16.54
CA PRO A 154 22.65 6.88 -17.63
C PRO A 154 22.45 8.39 -17.55
N ASP A 155 23.51 9.15 -17.88
CA ASP A 155 23.49 10.60 -17.98
C ASP A 155 22.96 11.03 -19.36
N LYS A 156 21.69 10.71 -19.61
CA LYS A 156 20.99 11.07 -20.84
C LYS A 156 19.94 12.12 -20.53
N LYS A 157 20.02 13.28 -21.16
CA LYS A 157 19.01 14.33 -21.01
C LYS A 157 17.64 13.82 -21.46
N ILE A 158 16.66 13.95 -20.58
CA ILE A 158 15.25 13.61 -20.84
C ILE A 158 14.44 14.89 -20.81
N SER A 159 13.89 15.26 -21.95
CA SER A 159 13.02 16.44 -22.08
C SER A 159 11.58 16.05 -22.41
N THR A 160 11.38 15.00 -23.20
CA THR A 160 10.07 14.52 -23.64
C THR A 160 9.99 13.00 -23.54
N PRO A 161 8.79 12.39 -23.66
CA PRO A 161 8.65 10.92 -23.69
C PRO A 161 9.50 10.22 -24.76
N LYS A 162 9.79 10.89 -25.88
CA LYS A 162 10.62 10.34 -26.96
C LYS A 162 12.05 10.07 -26.51
N ASP A 163 12.56 10.87 -25.57
CA ASP A 163 13.90 10.70 -25.04
C ASP A 163 14.02 9.46 -24.14
N MET A 164 12.89 8.94 -23.65
CA MET A 164 12.84 7.70 -22.87
C MET A 164 12.95 6.43 -23.73
N ALA A 165 12.91 6.56 -25.06
CA ALA A 165 13.04 5.42 -25.95
C ALA A 165 14.34 4.64 -25.70
N GLY A 166 14.22 3.31 -25.57
CA GLY A 166 15.31 2.41 -25.26
C GLY A 166 15.72 2.31 -23.78
N ILE A 167 15.23 3.21 -22.90
CA ILE A 167 15.50 3.14 -21.46
C ILE A 167 14.78 1.95 -20.85
N LYS A 168 15.54 1.01 -20.29
CA LYS A 168 15.03 -0.10 -19.49
C LYS A 168 14.58 0.43 -18.13
N LEU A 169 13.32 0.86 -18.04
CA LEU A 169 12.75 1.41 -16.82
C LEU A 169 12.14 0.27 -15.98
N ARG A 170 12.68 0.04 -14.79
CA ARG A 170 12.10 -0.94 -13.90
C ARG A 170 10.70 -0.51 -13.47
N MET A 171 9.77 -1.42 -13.59
CA MET A 171 8.43 -1.34 -13.03
C MET A 171 8.15 -2.58 -12.17
N PRO A 172 7.22 -2.53 -11.20
CA PRO A 172 6.67 -3.74 -10.60
C PRO A 172 6.03 -4.66 -11.66
N GLY A 173 5.81 -5.92 -11.31
CA GLY A 173 5.11 -6.87 -12.19
C GLY A 173 3.62 -6.57 -12.33
N GLY A 174 3.07 -6.79 -13.51
CA GLY A 174 1.65 -6.63 -13.82
C GLY A 174 1.39 -5.62 -14.93
N GLU A 175 0.27 -5.80 -15.62
CA GLU A 175 -0.07 -5.06 -16.84
C GLU A 175 -0.15 -3.54 -16.61
N ALA A 176 -0.87 -3.11 -15.56
CA ALA A 176 -1.03 -1.69 -15.26
C ALA A 176 0.31 -1.00 -14.98
N TRP A 177 1.24 -1.66 -14.28
CA TRP A 177 2.59 -1.16 -14.06
C TRP A 177 3.41 -1.09 -15.35
N GLN A 178 3.37 -2.15 -16.15
CA GLN A 178 4.10 -2.19 -17.42
C GLN A 178 3.55 -1.13 -18.38
N PHE A 179 2.23 -0.92 -18.38
CA PHE A 179 1.61 0.10 -19.20
C PHE A 179 2.01 1.51 -18.74
N LEU A 180 2.10 1.76 -17.43
CA LEU A 180 2.59 3.02 -16.89
C LEU A 180 3.99 3.34 -17.45
N GLY A 181 4.94 2.40 -17.39
CA GLY A 181 6.27 2.60 -17.96
C GLY A 181 6.27 2.89 -19.47
N LYS A 182 5.42 2.18 -20.24
CA LYS A 182 5.24 2.45 -21.68
C LYS A 182 4.66 3.84 -21.93
N SER A 183 3.71 4.30 -21.12
CA SER A 183 3.09 5.61 -21.25
C SER A 183 4.07 6.77 -21.02
N LEU A 184 5.17 6.51 -20.33
CA LEU A 184 6.30 7.44 -20.16
C LEU A 184 7.29 7.39 -21.33
N GLY A 185 7.07 6.52 -22.33
CA GLY A 185 7.96 6.34 -23.49
C GLY A 185 9.12 5.37 -23.27
N ALA A 186 9.19 4.69 -22.12
CA ALA A 186 10.25 3.78 -21.75
C ALA A 186 9.99 2.32 -22.19
N ASN A 187 11.01 1.48 -22.07
CA ASN A 187 10.91 0.04 -22.15
C ASN A 187 10.79 -0.54 -20.73
N PRO A 188 9.59 -0.86 -20.26
CA PRO A 188 9.41 -1.32 -18.88
C PRO A 188 9.96 -2.73 -18.69
N VAL A 189 10.65 -2.94 -17.55
CA VAL A 189 11.21 -4.22 -17.13
C VAL A 189 10.60 -4.59 -15.78
N ALA A 190 9.91 -5.73 -15.71
CA ALA A 190 9.34 -6.23 -14.47
C ALA A 190 10.44 -6.73 -13.53
N MET A 191 10.46 -6.23 -12.30
CA MET A 191 11.44 -6.64 -11.29
C MET A 191 10.88 -6.35 -9.89
N ASP A 192 11.13 -7.24 -8.92
CA ASP A 192 10.73 -7.04 -7.54
C ASP A 192 11.46 -5.83 -6.91
N TYR A 193 10.79 -5.15 -5.97
CA TYR A 193 11.30 -3.91 -5.37
C TYR A 193 12.65 -4.11 -4.67
N ALA A 194 12.83 -5.23 -3.99
CA ALA A 194 14.08 -5.56 -3.30
C ALA A 194 15.29 -5.75 -4.24
N GLU A 195 15.06 -6.01 -5.53
CA GLU A 195 16.10 -6.26 -6.53
C GLU A 195 16.56 -5.01 -7.26
N VAL A 196 15.84 -3.88 -7.11
CA VAL A 196 16.04 -2.66 -7.92
C VAL A 196 17.43 -2.07 -7.74
N TYR A 197 17.95 -2.00 -6.50
CA TYR A 197 19.29 -1.48 -6.24
C TYR A 197 20.35 -2.26 -7.02
N THR A 198 20.32 -3.58 -6.90
CA THR A 198 21.24 -4.47 -7.62
C THR A 198 21.05 -4.37 -9.14
N GLY A 199 19.80 -4.30 -9.60
CA GLY A 199 19.48 -4.13 -11.02
C GLY A 199 20.07 -2.84 -11.61
N LEU A 200 19.98 -1.72 -10.89
CA LEU A 200 20.63 -0.46 -11.25
C LEU A 200 22.15 -0.58 -11.21
N GLN A 201 22.70 -1.14 -10.14
CA GLN A 201 24.14 -1.26 -9.95
C GLN A 201 24.78 -2.07 -11.09
N THR A 202 24.22 -3.20 -11.44
CA THR A 202 24.72 -4.09 -12.52
C THR A 202 24.39 -3.63 -13.93
N GLY A 203 23.43 -2.70 -14.11
CA GLY A 203 22.95 -2.25 -15.42
C GLY A 203 21.95 -3.22 -16.07
N ALA A 204 21.36 -4.14 -15.31
CA ALA A 204 20.21 -4.94 -15.77
C ALA A 204 19.01 -4.04 -16.13
N ILE A 205 18.87 -2.93 -15.43
CA ILE A 205 17.94 -1.85 -15.72
C ILE A 205 18.69 -0.49 -15.79
N ASP A 206 18.15 0.46 -16.54
CA ASP A 206 18.72 1.80 -16.70
C ASP A 206 18.10 2.80 -15.72
N GLY A 207 16.91 2.51 -15.20
CA GLY A 207 16.20 3.42 -14.30
C GLY A 207 15.09 2.72 -13.54
N GLN A 208 14.49 3.50 -12.66
CA GLN A 208 13.33 3.14 -11.85
C GLN A 208 12.40 4.34 -11.70
N ASP A 209 11.16 4.12 -11.30
CA ASP A 209 10.23 5.19 -10.91
C ASP A 209 9.82 5.01 -9.45
N ASN A 210 10.03 6.00 -8.62
CA ASN A 210 9.57 6.04 -7.24
C ASN A 210 9.51 7.48 -6.72
N PRO A 211 8.77 7.71 -5.62
CA PRO A 211 8.87 8.93 -4.85
C PRO A 211 10.26 9.12 -4.23
N LEU A 212 10.62 10.36 -3.96
CA LEU A 212 11.93 10.70 -3.39
C LEU A 212 12.20 10.03 -2.03
N PRO A 213 11.23 9.89 -1.11
CA PRO A 213 11.45 9.16 0.14
C PRO A 213 11.86 7.70 -0.09
N ASN A 214 11.28 7.03 -1.08
CA ASN A 214 11.66 5.67 -1.45
C ASN A 214 13.05 5.59 -2.06
N VAL A 215 13.41 6.57 -2.91
CA VAL A 215 14.78 6.69 -3.45
C VAL A 215 15.80 6.82 -2.33
N GLN A 216 15.47 7.55 -1.26
CA GLN A 216 16.32 7.69 -0.09
C GLN A 216 16.44 6.39 0.70
N THR A 217 15.30 5.81 1.10
CA THR A 217 15.24 4.61 1.95
C THR A 217 15.95 3.42 1.32
N MET A 218 15.76 3.24 0.00
CA MET A 218 16.41 2.17 -0.77
C MET A 218 17.80 2.54 -1.30
N LYS A 219 18.30 3.74 -0.98
CA LYS A 219 19.60 4.26 -1.42
C LYS A 219 19.82 4.26 -2.93
N PHE A 220 18.74 4.32 -3.73
CA PHE A 220 18.87 4.31 -5.20
C PHE A 220 19.72 5.46 -5.72
N TYR A 221 19.78 6.60 -4.99
CA TYR A 221 20.63 7.74 -5.31
C TYR A 221 22.13 7.39 -5.41
N GLU A 222 22.59 6.29 -4.82
CA GLU A 222 23.99 5.85 -4.89
C GLU A 222 24.34 5.20 -6.26
N VAL A 223 23.35 4.71 -6.97
CA VAL A 223 23.48 3.94 -8.23
C VAL A 223 22.78 4.61 -9.43
N MET A 224 22.35 5.86 -9.25
CA MET A 224 21.75 6.71 -10.29
C MET A 224 22.58 8.00 -10.47
N SER A 225 22.50 8.62 -11.65
CA SER A 225 23.13 9.90 -11.95
C SER A 225 22.16 11.09 -11.92
N GLN A 226 20.87 10.82 -12.07
CA GLN A 226 19.87 11.86 -12.24
C GLN A 226 18.47 11.46 -11.80
N ILE A 227 17.65 12.47 -11.47
CA ILE A 227 16.22 12.35 -11.24
C ILE A 227 15.51 13.35 -12.15
N VAL A 228 14.62 12.84 -12.98
CA VAL A 228 13.76 13.62 -13.87
C VAL A 228 12.41 13.78 -13.18
N LEU A 229 12.05 15.02 -12.84
CA LEU A 229 10.83 15.34 -12.10
C LEU A 229 9.60 15.28 -13.02
N THR A 230 9.28 14.08 -13.45
CA THR A 230 8.13 13.80 -14.32
C THR A 230 6.79 13.95 -13.61
N SER A 231 6.76 13.78 -12.28
CA SER A 231 5.55 13.89 -11.43
C SER A 231 4.35 13.14 -12.00
N HIS A 232 4.61 11.97 -12.56
CA HIS A 232 3.67 11.25 -13.42
C HIS A 232 2.58 10.48 -12.65
N LEU A 233 2.80 10.22 -11.35
CA LEU A 233 1.82 9.50 -10.53
C LEU A 233 1.90 9.96 -9.07
N VAL A 234 0.76 10.32 -8.50
CA VAL A 234 0.61 10.45 -7.05
C VAL A 234 0.68 9.04 -6.46
N GLY A 235 1.76 8.76 -5.74
CA GLY A 235 2.04 7.42 -5.20
C GLY A 235 1.23 7.15 -3.94
N PHE A 236 0.44 6.11 -3.98
CA PHE A 236 -0.28 5.59 -2.82
C PHE A 236 -0.46 4.07 -2.94
N ASP A 237 -0.54 3.43 -1.79
CA ASP A 237 -1.01 2.06 -1.65
C ASP A 237 -2.33 2.04 -0.89
N LEU A 238 -2.97 0.88 -0.81
CA LEU A 238 -4.21 0.67 -0.07
C LEU A 238 -3.92 -0.16 1.18
N LEU A 239 -4.03 0.46 2.36
CA LEU A 239 -4.00 -0.29 3.61
C LEU A 239 -5.25 -1.14 3.68
N SER A 240 -5.07 -2.46 3.79
CA SER A 240 -6.13 -3.43 3.60
C SER A 240 -6.09 -4.53 4.64
N VAL A 241 -7.26 -5.02 4.99
CA VAL A 241 -7.47 -6.12 5.93
C VAL A 241 -8.35 -7.20 5.30
N SER A 242 -8.09 -8.47 5.61
CA SER A 242 -8.97 -9.56 5.21
C SER A 242 -10.38 -9.35 5.78
N SER A 243 -11.42 -9.48 4.96
CA SER A 243 -12.81 -9.37 5.39
C SER A 243 -13.17 -10.41 6.46
N LYS A 244 -12.44 -11.53 6.53
CA LYS A 244 -12.60 -12.52 7.59
C LYS A 244 -12.22 -11.93 8.96
N VAL A 245 -11.08 -11.23 9.04
CA VAL A 245 -10.64 -10.54 10.27
C VAL A 245 -11.61 -9.41 10.62
N TRP A 246 -11.97 -8.59 9.63
CA TRP A 246 -12.90 -7.48 9.83
C TRP A 246 -14.26 -7.92 10.39
N LYS A 247 -14.85 -8.95 9.81
CA LYS A 247 -16.18 -9.47 10.21
C LYS A 247 -16.16 -10.20 11.54
N ALA A 248 -15.00 -10.63 12.04
CA ALA A 248 -14.85 -11.23 13.35
C ALA A 248 -14.84 -10.19 14.49
N MET A 249 -14.61 -8.92 14.17
CA MET A 249 -14.62 -7.81 15.13
C MET A 249 -16.06 -7.36 15.44
N SER A 250 -16.32 -6.99 16.68
CA SER A 250 -17.53 -6.25 17.06
C SER A 250 -17.57 -4.85 16.39
N PRO A 251 -18.75 -4.19 16.32
CA PRO A 251 -18.84 -2.84 15.76
C PRO A 251 -17.91 -1.81 16.44
N ASP A 252 -17.72 -1.92 17.75
CA ASP A 252 -16.84 -1.02 18.51
C ASP A 252 -15.36 -1.28 18.19
N GLU A 253 -14.96 -2.56 18.07
CA GLU A 253 -13.61 -2.93 17.62
C GLU A 253 -13.36 -2.47 16.20
N GLN A 254 -14.31 -2.64 15.27
CA GLN A 254 -14.21 -2.15 13.88
C GLN A 254 -14.00 -0.63 13.85
N LYS A 255 -14.76 0.12 14.67
CA LYS A 255 -14.62 1.58 14.77
C LYS A 255 -13.26 1.98 15.31
N LYS A 256 -12.77 1.31 16.36
CA LYS A 256 -11.44 1.54 16.93
C LYS A 256 -10.34 1.22 15.92
N PHE A 257 -10.46 0.10 15.22
CA PHE A 257 -9.51 -0.36 14.20
C PHE A 257 -9.43 0.61 13.02
N GLN A 258 -10.60 1.06 12.49
CA GLN A 258 -10.65 2.05 11.42
C GLN A 258 -10.03 3.38 11.85
N LYS A 259 -10.39 3.87 13.06
CA LYS A 259 -9.81 5.10 13.59
C LYS A 259 -8.28 5.02 13.74
N ALA A 260 -7.76 3.90 14.22
CA ALA A 260 -6.32 3.68 14.32
C ALA A 260 -5.64 3.73 12.95
N ALA A 261 -6.27 3.14 11.92
CA ALA A 261 -5.79 3.20 10.55
C ALA A 261 -5.81 4.64 10.00
N ASP A 262 -6.92 5.36 10.19
CA ASP A 262 -7.08 6.74 9.73
C ASP A 262 -6.05 7.69 10.36
N ASP A 263 -5.85 7.60 11.67
CA ASP A 263 -4.88 8.42 12.40
C ASP A 263 -3.44 8.13 11.93
N ALA A 264 -3.09 6.85 11.75
CA ALA A 264 -1.78 6.44 11.28
C ALA A 264 -1.51 6.88 9.83
N ILE A 265 -2.50 6.74 8.94
CA ILE A 265 -2.44 7.20 7.53
C ILE A 265 -2.27 8.73 7.48
N ALA A 266 -3.03 9.48 8.27
CA ALA A 266 -2.94 10.93 8.33
C ALA A 266 -1.54 11.38 8.77
N TRP A 267 -1.00 10.77 9.82
CA TRP A 267 0.36 11.02 10.28
C TRP A 267 1.40 10.74 9.19
N SER A 268 1.34 9.57 8.56
CA SER A 268 2.26 9.15 7.50
C SER A 268 2.24 10.10 6.30
N THR A 269 1.05 10.54 5.89
CA THR A 269 0.87 11.50 4.80
C THR A 269 1.60 12.81 5.11
N GLY A 270 1.45 13.34 6.33
CA GLY A 270 2.15 14.55 6.77
C GLY A 270 3.68 14.40 6.73
N GLN A 271 4.20 13.25 7.17
CA GLN A 271 5.64 12.96 7.14
C GLN A 271 6.18 12.89 5.71
N HIS A 272 5.48 12.22 4.81
CA HIS A 272 5.89 12.11 3.40
C HIS A 272 5.90 13.48 2.71
N LEU A 273 4.87 14.30 2.91
CA LEU A 273 4.81 15.65 2.35
C LEU A 273 5.93 16.56 2.85
N ALA A 274 6.30 16.45 4.12
CA ALA A 274 7.43 17.18 4.68
C ALA A 274 8.76 16.68 4.07
N ARG A 275 8.92 15.37 3.99
CA ARG A 275 10.16 14.74 3.52
C ARG A 275 10.46 15.02 2.05
N GLU A 276 9.44 14.99 1.18
CA GLU A 276 9.61 15.28 -0.25
C GLU A 276 10.23 16.66 -0.51
N LYS A 277 9.85 17.68 0.27
CA LYS A 277 10.37 19.05 0.10
C LYS A 277 11.87 19.15 0.35
N GLU A 278 12.40 18.34 1.26
CA GLU A 278 13.83 18.38 1.64
C GLU A 278 14.73 17.57 0.70
N LEU A 279 14.18 16.50 0.12
CA LEU A 279 14.98 15.51 -0.58
C LEU A 279 15.54 15.98 -1.92
N VAL A 280 14.89 16.92 -2.61
CA VAL A 280 15.41 17.49 -3.88
C VAL A 280 16.78 18.12 -3.64
N ASP A 281 16.90 18.96 -2.62
CA ASP A 281 18.16 19.64 -2.32
C ASP A 281 19.20 18.68 -1.74
N GLN A 282 18.79 17.74 -0.90
CA GLN A 282 19.70 16.71 -0.38
C GLN A 282 20.30 15.85 -1.49
N PHE A 283 19.52 15.44 -2.49
CA PHE A 283 20.04 14.65 -3.62
C PHE A 283 20.92 15.47 -4.56
N LYS A 284 20.62 16.77 -4.78
CA LYS A 284 21.53 17.68 -5.51
C LYS A 284 22.89 17.79 -4.82
N GLN A 285 22.89 17.93 -3.48
CA GLN A 285 24.13 17.96 -2.68
C GLN A 285 24.94 16.65 -2.78
N LYS A 286 24.26 15.52 -3.02
CA LYS A 286 24.88 14.21 -3.29
C LYS A 286 25.37 14.06 -4.73
N GLY A 287 25.22 15.08 -5.57
CA GLY A 287 25.71 15.11 -6.96
C GLY A 287 24.74 14.64 -8.02
N LEU A 288 23.46 14.36 -7.68
CA LEU A 288 22.47 13.97 -8.69
C LEU A 288 22.02 15.20 -9.48
N LYS A 289 21.90 15.04 -10.79
CA LYS A 289 21.22 16.02 -11.65
C LYS A 289 19.72 15.91 -11.43
N ILE A 290 19.06 16.99 -11.02
CA ILE A 290 17.62 17.01 -10.78
C ILE A 290 16.99 18.16 -11.55
N TYR A 291 16.05 17.86 -12.41
CA TYR A 291 15.38 18.83 -13.27
C TYR A 291 13.99 18.36 -13.69
N ALA A 292 13.14 19.31 -14.07
CA ALA A 292 11.85 19.03 -14.68
C ALA A 292 11.97 18.85 -16.19
N PRO A 293 11.34 17.85 -16.80
CA PRO A 293 11.19 17.73 -18.25
C PRO A 293 10.02 18.61 -18.73
N ASP A 294 9.65 18.49 -19.99
CA ASP A 294 8.34 18.96 -20.48
C ASP A 294 7.24 18.05 -19.94
N VAL A 295 6.74 18.37 -18.75
CA VAL A 295 5.72 17.61 -18.03
C VAL A 295 4.41 17.54 -18.83
N ASP A 296 4.08 18.57 -19.59
CA ASP A 296 2.85 18.59 -20.41
C ASP A 296 2.97 17.63 -21.59
N ALA A 297 4.15 17.51 -22.20
CA ALA A 297 4.39 16.48 -23.22
C ALA A 297 4.23 15.06 -22.65
N PHE A 298 4.73 14.79 -21.44
CA PHE A 298 4.55 13.51 -20.76
C PHE A 298 3.08 13.26 -20.45
N ARG A 299 2.37 14.24 -19.88
CA ARG A 299 0.94 14.14 -19.56
C ARG A 299 0.11 13.84 -20.81
N LYS A 300 0.31 14.61 -21.87
CA LYS A 300 -0.43 14.44 -23.12
C LYS A 300 -0.20 13.06 -23.73
N ASN A 301 1.06 12.61 -23.79
CA ASN A 301 1.40 11.28 -24.29
C ASN A 301 0.74 10.17 -23.48
N ALA A 302 0.86 10.23 -22.14
CA ALA A 302 0.26 9.24 -21.26
C ALA A 302 -1.26 9.21 -21.38
N GLN A 303 -1.94 10.35 -21.33
CA GLN A 303 -3.38 10.42 -21.47
C GLN A 303 -3.87 9.85 -22.81
N GLN A 304 -3.22 10.18 -23.92
CA GLN A 304 -3.56 9.62 -25.22
C GLN A 304 -3.42 8.09 -25.23
N MET A 305 -2.31 7.57 -24.69
CA MET A 305 -2.06 6.13 -24.62
C MET A 305 -3.09 5.42 -23.73
N TYR A 306 -3.39 5.95 -22.54
CA TYR A 306 -4.37 5.34 -21.66
C TYR A 306 -5.77 5.30 -22.28
N LEU A 307 -6.25 6.41 -22.85
CA LEU A 307 -7.58 6.47 -23.49
C LEU A 307 -7.70 5.54 -24.70
N ALA A 308 -6.62 5.21 -25.37
CA ALA A 308 -6.57 4.27 -26.49
C ALA A 308 -6.31 2.81 -26.07
N SER A 309 -6.08 2.55 -24.78
CA SER A 309 -5.69 1.23 -24.27
C SER A 309 -6.89 0.35 -23.92
N ASP A 310 -6.61 -0.95 -23.81
CA ASP A 310 -7.58 -1.91 -23.28
C ASP A 310 -7.90 -1.63 -21.80
N LEU A 311 -6.98 -1.08 -21.03
CA LEU A 311 -7.21 -0.69 -19.62
C LEU A 311 -8.38 0.29 -19.47
N ALA A 312 -8.52 1.25 -20.39
CA ALA A 312 -9.59 2.24 -20.33
C ALA A 312 -10.99 1.68 -20.69
N LYS A 313 -11.05 0.52 -21.33
CA LYS A 313 -12.34 -0.15 -21.65
C LYS A 313 -13.07 -0.63 -20.40
N ASP A 314 -12.32 -0.94 -19.35
CA ASP A 314 -12.85 -1.42 -18.07
C ASP A 314 -13.14 -0.27 -17.09
N TRP A 315 -12.85 0.97 -17.47
CA TRP A 315 -13.15 2.12 -16.60
C TRP A 315 -14.64 2.40 -16.57
N PRO A 316 -15.22 2.63 -15.38
CA PRO A 316 -16.62 2.99 -15.29
C PRO A 316 -16.93 4.25 -16.11
N LYS A 317 -17.98 4.20 -16.91
CA LYS A 317 -18.35 5.28 -17.82
C LYS A 317 -18.50 6.61 -17.07
N GLY A 318 -17.79 7.64 -17.53
CA GLY A 318 -17.80 8.99 -16.95
C GLY A 318 -17.05 9.11 -15.62
N MET A 319 -16.39 8.06 -15.12
CA MET A 319 -15.66 8.12 -13.86
C MET A 319 -14.45 9.03 -13.98
N LEU A 320 -13.72 8.99 -15.10
CA LEU A 320 -12.57 9.86 -15.32
C LEU A 320 -12.96 11.35 -15.26
N ASP A 321 -14.08 11.73 -15.91
CA ASP A 321 -14.58 13.10 -15.89
C ASP A 321 -14.97 13.54 -14.47
N LYS A 322 -15.61 12.65 -13.71
CA LYS A 322 -15.95 12.90 -12.31
C LYS A 322 -14.70 13.05 -11.43
N ILE A 323 -13.66 12.23 -11.65
CA ILE A 323 -12.39 12.39 -10.94
C ILE A 323 -11.76 13.73 -11.28
N ASN A 324 -11.72 14.10 -12.56
CA ASN A 324 -11.13 15.38 -12.99
C ASN A 324 -11.86 16.60 -12.42
N ALA A 325 -13.15 16.47 -12.11
CA ALA A 325 -13.98 17.55 -11.54
C ALA A 325 -13.81 17.75 -10.02
N LEU A 326 -13.12 16.84 -9.29
CA LEU A 326 -12.85 16.96 -7.84
C LEU A 326 -11.80 18.05 -7.56
#